data_c3d0895a1c3bbf1c49bd38d16615e7bc
#
_entry.id   c3d0895a1c3bbf1c49bd38d16615e7bc
#
_cell.length_a   1.000
_cell.length_b   1.000
_cell.length_c   1.000
_cell.angle_alpha   90.00
_cell.angle_beta   90.00
_cell.angle_gamma   90.00
#
_symmetry.space_group_name_H-M   'P 1'
#
loop_
_entity.id
_entity.type
_entity.pdbx_description
1 polymer ?
#
loop_
_entity_poly.entity_id
_entity_poly.type
_entity_poly.pdbx_seq_one_letter_code
_entity_poly.pdbx_strand_id
1 'polypeptide(L)'
;SKGPLGRLLIRGEVGHDFVDALRPLAGEIVIDKPGYSAFAHTALQQVLTRRGIETLIIAGVTTEVCVSSTLRSAVDFGYRCITVSDACASGDPTLHKAALAMIGVEGGVFGEVATTAAVVERFAR
;
A
#
# COMPACT_ATOMS: atom_id res chain seq x y z
N SER A 1 -7.09 8.90 -19.60
CA SER A 1 -7.12 7.85 -20.63
C SER A 1 -8.09 6.76 -20.20
N LYS A 2 -8.87 6.25 -21.14
CA LYS A 2 -9.73 5.10 -20.90
C LYS A 2 -8.84 3.85 -20.93
N GLY A 3 -8.42 3.39 -19.76
CA GLY A 3 -7.79 2.06 -19.64
C GLY A 3 -8.79 0.92 -19.92
N PRO A 4 -8.33 -0.34 -19.89
CA PRO A 4 -9.17 -1.52 -20.20
C PRO A 4 -10.39 -1.67 -19.26
N LEU A 5 -10.35 -1.05 -18.09
CA LEU A 5 -11.44 -1.03 -17.12
C LEU A 5 -12.39 0.17 -17.27
N GLY A 6 -12.20 1.00 -18.31
CA GLY A 6 -13.03 2.15 -18.57
C GLY A 6 -12.74 3.36 -17.70
N ARG A 7 -13.80 4.07 -17.25
CA ARG A 7 -13.70 5.27 -16.43
C ARG A 7 -13.66 4.91 -14.94
N LEU A 8 -12.48 4.99 -14.33
CA LEU A 8 -12.25 4.66 -12.92
C LEU A 8 -11.48 5.78 -12.21
N LEU A 9 -11.66 5.87 -10.90
CA LEU A 9 -10.84 6.64 -9.97
C LEU A 9 -10.61 8.09 -10.44
N ILE A 10 -11.67 8.74 -10.86
CA ILE A 10 -11.62 10.14 -11.30
C ILE A 10 -11.71 11.03 -10.08
N ARG A 11 -10.72 11.91 -9.90
CA ARG A 11 -10.70 12.88 -8.81
C ARG A 11 -12.00 13.71 -8.77
N GLY A 12 -12.59 13.84 -7.58
CA GLY A 12 -13.85 14.53 -7.37
C GLY A 12 -15.10 13.68 -7.58
N GLU A 13 -14.95 12.42 -7.98
CA GLU A 13 -16.06 11.46 -8.06
C GLU A 13 -16.04 10.51 -6.85
N VAL A 14 -17.21 10.03 -6.44
CA VAL A 14 -17.39 9.12 -5.28
C VAL A 14 -16.51 7.88 -5.39
N GLY A 15 -16.29 7.34 -6.58
CA GLY A 15 -15.43 6.18 -6.80
C GLY A 15 -13.92 6.43 -6.57
N HIS A 16 -13.51 7.68 -6.40
CA HIS A 16 -12.14 8.06 -6.05
C HIS A 16 -11.99 8.43 -4.57
N ASP A 17 -13.10 8.72 -3.89
CA ASP A 17 -13.07 9.20 -2.50
C ASP A 17 -12.79 8.05 -1.51
N PHE A 18 -12.42 8.41 -0.29
CA PHE A 18 -12.25 7.46 0.81
C PHE A 18 -13.60 6.93 1.26
N VAL A 19 -13.65 5.66 1.63
CA VAL A 19 -14.80 5.14 2.38
C VAL A 19 -14.88 5.81 3.75
N ASP A 20 -16.07 6.04 4.26
CA ASP A 20 -16.28 6.86 5.47
C ASP A 20 -15.49 6.35 6.68
N ALA A 21 -15.40 5.03 6.85
CA ALA A 21 -14.66 4.41 7.97
C ALA A 21 -13.14 4.61 7.91
N LEU A 22 -12.59 5.00 6.75
CA LEU A 22 -11.15 5.18 6.52
C LEU A 22 -10.81 6.59 6.04
N ARG A 23 -11.66 7.56 6.28
CA ARG A 23 -11.34 8.96 5.97
C ARG A 23 -10.12 9.42 6.74
N PRO A 24 -9.15 10.08 6.07
CA PRO A 24 -7.98 10.62 6.75
C PRO A 24 -8.38 11.56 7.89
N LEU A 25 -7.70 11.43 9.01
CA LEU A 25 -7.82 12.35 10.13
C LEU A 25 -7.09 13.68 9.84
N ALA A 26 -7.44 14.72 10.58
CA ALA A 26 -6.76 16.01 10.45
C ALA A 26 -5.26 15.86 10.72
N GLY A 27 -4.43 16.32 9.78
CA GLY A 27 -2.97 16.19 9.85
C GLY A 27 -2.37 14.92 9.24
N GLU A 28 -3.18 13.97 8.84
CA GLU A 28 -2.70 12.84 8.04
C GLU A 28 -2.39 13.28 6.61
N ILE A 29 -1.36 12.68 6.03
CA ILE A 29 -0.92 13.02 4.69
C ILE A 29 -1.72 12.22 3.67
N VAL A 30 -2.33 12.96 2.74
CA VAL A 30 -3.00 12.39 1.56
C VAL A 30 -2.14 12.64 0.35
N ILE A 31 -1.85 11.58 -0.40
CA ILE A 31 -1.06 11.64 -1.63
C ILE A 31 -1.87 11.09 -2.79
N ASP A 32 -2.12 11.95 -3.77
CA ASP A 32 -2.67 11.52 -5.05
C ASP A 32 -1.57 10.88 -5.90
N LYS A 33 -1.74 9.64 -6.27
CA LYS A 33 -0.78 8.92 -7.10
C LYS A 33 -1.30 8.73 -8.53
N PRO A 34 -0.51 9.09 -9.56
CA PRO A 34 -0.92 8.92 -10.94
C PRO A 34 -0.72 7.50 -11.48
N GLY A 35 0.05 6.68 -10.76
CA GLY A 35 0.41 5.32 -11.14
C GLY A 35 0.10 4.28 -10.07
N TYR A 36 0.62 3.08 -10.24
CA TYR A 36 0.38 1.97 -9.32
C TYR A 36 1.18 2.09 -8.04
N SER A 37 2.48 2.36 -8.13
CA SER A 37 3.32 2.63 -6.95
C SER A 37 2.99 4.00 -6.37
N ALA A 38 2.87 4.07 -5.04
CA ALA A 38 2.69 5.32 -4.31
C ALA A 38 3.94 6.23 -4.36
N PHE A 39 5.08 5.71 -4.77
CA PHE A 39 6.31 6.48 -4.93
C PHE A 39 6.46 7.11 -6.32
N ALA A 40 5.83 6.51 -7.34
CA ALA A 40 6.00 6.96 -8.72
C ALA A 40 5.33 8.32 -8.96
N HIS A 41 6.15 9.32 -9.31
CA HIS A 41 5.70 10.69 -9.59
C HIS A 41 4.92 11.35 -8.44
N THR A 42 5.30 11.05 -7.19
CA THR A 42 4.72 11.64 -5.98
C THR A 42 5.80 12.19 -5.06
N ALA A 43 5.39 12.94 -4.04
CA ALA A 43 6.29 13.43 -2.99
C ALA A 43 6.47 12.44 -1.83
N LEU A 44 5.97 11.19 -1.92
CA LEU A 44 5.94 10.27 -0.79
C LEU A 44 7.33 10.04 -0.19
N GLN A 45 8.34 9.75 -1.01
CA GLN A 45 9.69 9.50 -0.52
C GLN A 45 10.25 10.71 0.26
N GLN A 46 10.06 11.93 -0.26
CA GLN A 46 10.50 13.14 0.42
C GLN A 46 9.82 13.35 1.77
N VAL A 47 8.51 13.08 1.83
CA VAL A 47 7.72 13.16 3.06
C VAL A 47 8.22 12.18 4.10
N LEU A 48 8.43 10.92 3.72
CA LEU A 48 8.92 9.86 4.61
C LEU A 48 10.34 10.18 5.12
N THR A 49 11.22 10.61 4.23
CA THR A 49 12.60 11.00 4.58
C THR A 49 12.62 12.16 5.59
N ARG A 50 11.84 13.21 5.35
CA ARG A 50 11.77 14.36 6.27
C ARG A 50 11.25 14.00 7.65
N ARG A 51 10.44 12.94 7.75
CA ARG A 51 9.90 12.43 9.02
C ARG A 51 10.78 11.36 9.66
N GLY A 52 11.89 10.99 9.07
CA GLY A 52 12.78 9.95 9.56
C GLY A 52 12.13 8.57 9.61
N ILE A 53 11.18 8.29 8.72
CA ILE A 53 10.49 6.99 8.67
C ILE A 53 11.42 5.95 8.04
N GLU A 54 11.56 4.82 8.71
CA GLU A 54 12.38 3.68 8.26
C GLU A 54 11.57 2.41 8.01
N THR A 55 10.37 2.32 8.59
CA THR A 55 9.51 1.15 8.47
C THR A 55 8.13 1.57 7.97
N LEU A 56 7.62 0.83 7.01
CA LEU A 56 6.30 1.04 6.43
C LEU A 56 5.40 -0.14 6.74
N ILE A 57 4.19 0.15 7.22
CA ILE A 57 3.09 -0.81 7.32
C ILE A 57 2.21 -0.56 6.09
N ILE A 58 2.12 -1.55 5.21
CA ILE A 58 1.47 -1.43 3.91
C ILE A 58 0.17 -2.21 3.90
N ALA A 59 -0.91 -1.53 3.53
CA ALA A 59 -2.25 -2.08 3.36
C ALA A 59 -2.93 -1.46 2.14
N GLY A 60 -4.04 -2.02 1.70
CA GLY A 60 -4.87 -1.44 0.65
C GLY A 60 -5.20 -2.37 -0.51
N VAL A 61 -5.57 -1.79 -1.63
CA VAL A 61 -6.02 -2.50 -2.83
C VAL A 61 -5.35 -1.95 -4.10
N THR A 62 -5.13 -2.83 -5.07
CA THR A 62 -5.20 -4.29 -5.02
C THR A 62 -3.85 -4.87 -4.62
N THR A 63 -3.87 -6.03 -3.97
CA THR A 63 -2.66 -6.66 -3.41
C THR A 63 -1.60 -6.90 -4.48
N GLU A 64 -2.00 -7.43 -5.63
CA GLU A 64 -1.12 -7.78 -6.75
C GLU A 64 -0.66 -6.59 -7.61
N VAL A 65 -1.32 -5.43 -7.50
CA VAL A 65 -1.01 -4.26 -8.34
C VAL A 65 -0.44 -3.12 -7.48
N CYS A 66 -1.29 -2.27 -6.89
CA CYS A 66 -0.82 -1.06 -6.22
C CYS A 66 -0.02 -1.37 -4.95
N VAL A 67 -0.47 -2.34 -4.15
CA VAL A 67 0.24 -2.79 -2.94
C VAL A 67 1.60 -3.37 -3.32
N SER A 68 1.63 -4.34 -4.25
CA SER A 68 2.87 -4.97 -4.71
C SER A 68 3.85 -3.96 -5.35
N SER A 69 3.35 -3.05 -6.17
CA SER A 69 4.19 -2.02 -6.81
C SER A 69 4.78 -1.05 -5.79
N THR A 70 3.97 -0.62 -4.81
CA THR A 70 4.43 0.27 -3.75
C THR A 70 5.44 -0.41 -2.84
N LEU A 71 5.19 -1.67 -2.47
CA LEU A 71 6.06 -2.48 -1.64
C LEU A 71 7.46 -2.62 -2.27
N ARG A 72 7.53 -2.99 -3.54
CA ARG A 72 8.81 -3.16 -4.25
C ARG A 72 9.58 -1.84 -4.34
N SER A 73 8.91 -0.75 -4.66
CA SER A 73 9.53 0.57 -4.64
C SER A 73 10.04 0.95 -3.25
N ALA A 74 9.26 0.66 -2.20
CA ALA A 74 9.66 0.93 -0.82
C ALA A 74 10.94 0.18 -0.44
N VAL A 75 11.02 -1.10 -0.79
CA VAL A 75 12.21 -1.93 -0.53
C VAL A 75 13.41 -1.42 -1.31
N ASP A 76 13.25 -1.04 -2.58
CA ASP A 76 14.32 -0.46 -3.40
C ASP A 76 14.84 0.87 -2.82
N PHE A 77 13.98 1.64 -2.13
CA PHE A 77 14.38 2.84 -1.39
C PHE A 77 14.96 2.55 0.01
N GLY A 78 15.04 1.30 0.42
CA GLY A 78 15.66 0.88 1.69
C GLY A 78 14.71 0.85 2.90
N TYR A 79 13.40 0.97 2.71
CA TYR A 79 12.43 0.84 3.80
C TYR A 79 12.25 -0.61 4.23
N ARG A 80 12.13 -0.83 5.53
CA ARG A 80 11.59 -2.09 6.05
C ARG A 80 10.07 -2.09 5.87
N CYS A 81 9.53 -3.19 5.37
CA CYS A 81 8.12 -3.26 5.03
C CYS A 81 7.41 -4.41 5.74
N ILE A 82 6.21 -4.14 6.24
CA ILE A 82 5.27 -5.10 6.79
C ILE A 82 3.98 -4.97 5.98
N THR A 83 3.62 -6.00 5.22
CA THR A 83 2.36 -6.03 4.48
C THR A 83 1.28 -6.69 5.32
N VAL A 84 0.16 -6.01 5.50
CA VAL A 84 -0.94 -6.48 6.35
C VAL A 84 -1.91 -7.32 5.52
N SER A 85 -1.83 -8.64 5.68
CA SER A 85 -2.52 -9.59 4.79
C SER A 85 -4.04 -9.47 4.78
N ASP A 86 -4.65 -9.25 5.94
CA ASP A 86 -6.09 -9.11 6.12
C ASP A 86 -6.61 -7.66 5.98
N ALA A 87 -5.69 -6.71 5.73
CA ALA A 87 -6.00 -5.33 5.34
C ALA A 87 -5.63 -5.04 3.87
N CYS A 88 -5.31 -6.07 3.10
CA CYS A 88 -5.16 -6.02 1.64
C CYS A 88 -6.26 -6.85 0.98
N ALA A 89 -6.65 -6.48 -0.21
CA ALA A 89 -7.65 -7.22 -0.99
C ALA A 89 -7.36 -7.17 -2.49
N SER A 90 -7.94 -8.12 -3.21
CA SER A 90 -7.95 -8.22 -4.66
C SER A 90 -9.34 -8.63 -5.13
N GLY A 91 -9.66 -8.32 -6.38
CA GLY A 91 -10.87 -8.86 -7.05
C GLY A 91 -10.76 -10.37 -7.33
N ASP A 92 -9.54 -10.92 -7.31
CA ASP A 92 -9.27 -12.35 -7.49
C ASP A 92 -8.52 -12.90 -6.27
N PRO A 93 -9.15 -13.80 -5.48
CA PRO A 93 -8.53 -14.40 -4.30
C PRO A 93 -7.25 -15.19 -4.62
N THR A 94 -7.14 -15.76 -5.81
CA THR A 94 -5.94 -16.50 -6.24
C THR A 94 -4.76 -15.55 -6.42
N LEU A 95 -4.98 -14.41 -7.07
CA LEU A 95 -3.96 -13.38 -7.25
C LEU A 95 -3.56 -12.73 -5.92
N HIS A 96 -4.52 -12.52 -5.00
CA HIS A 96 -4.23 -12.05 -3.65
C HIS A 96 -3.27 -12.99 -2.92
N LYS A 97 -3.58 -14.29 -2.89
CA LYS A 97 -2.73 -15.29 -2.24
C LYS A 97 -1.35 -15.38 -2.89
N ALA A 98 -1.29 -15.36 -4.21
CA ALA A 98 -0.03 -15.40 -4.95
C ALA A 98 0.84 -14.17 -4.65
N ALA A 99 0.25 -12.97 -4.62
CA ALA A 99 0.96 -11.75 -4.30
C ALA A 99 1.54 -11.75 -2.89
N LEU A 100 0.78 -12.22 -1.89
CA LEU A 100 1.28 -12.37 -0.51
C LEU A 100 2.39 -13.41 -0.42
N ALA A 101 2.28 -14.54 -1.12
CA ALA A 101 3.31 -15.58 -1.14
C ALA A 101 4.64 -15.06 -1.72
N MET A 102 4.58 -14.20 -2.75
CA MET A 102 5.77 -13.61 -3.35
C MET A 102 6.55 -12.66 -2.42
N ILE A 103 5.94 -12.14 -1.36
CA ILE A 103 6.64 -11.28 -0.39
C ILE A 103 7.71 -12.06 0.36
N GLY A 104 7.43 -13.31 0.68
CA GLY A 104 8.33 -14.17 1.45
C GLY A 104 9.42 -14.89 0.64
N VAL A 105 9.52 -14.65 -0.68
CA VAL A 105 10.55 -15.30 -1.51
C VAL A 105 11.96 -14.92 -1.07
N GLU A 106 12.93 -15.77 -1.37
CA GLU A 106 14.35 -15.52 -1.10
C GLU A 106 14.65 -15.06 0.34
N GLY A 107 13.92 -15.61 1.31
CA GLY A 107 14.09 -15.29 2.73
C GLY A 107 13.43 -13.98 3.16
N GLY A 108 12.44 -13.48 2.41
CA GLY A 108 11.68 -12.28 2.75
C GLY A 108 12.27 -10.99 2.22
N VAL A 109 12.80 -11.01 0.99
CA VAL A 109 13.42 -9.83 0.35
C VAL A 109 12.47 -8.63 0.26
N PHE A 110 11.16 -8.86 0.22
CA PHE A 110 10.16 -7.78 0.22
C PHE A 110 9.57 -7.50 1.62
N GLY A 111 10.15 -8.06 2.67
CA GLY A 111 9.74 -7.81 4.05
C GLY A 111 8.86 -8.91 4.64
N GLU A 112 8.02 -8.51 5.59
CA GLU A 112 7.19 -9.38 6.41
C GLU A 112 5.72 -9.31 5.98
N VAL A 113 5.00 -10.42 6.11
CA VAL A 113 3.54 -10.47 6.04
C VAL A 113 3.00 -10.72 7.44
N ALA A 114 2.10 -9.85 7.91
CA ALA A 114 1.48 -9.95 9.23
C ALA A 114 -0.03 -9.73 9.14
N THR A 115 -0.77 -10.14 10.16
CA THR A 115 -2.18 -9.81 10.31
C THR A 115 -2.37 -8.45 10.98
N THR A 116 -3.54 -7.84 10.84
CA THR A 116 -3.90 -6.61 11.56
C THR A 116 -3.73 -6.78 13.07
N ALA A 117 -4.17 -7.92 13.63
CA ALA A 117 -4.05 -8.20 15.05
C ALA A 117 -2.56 -8.18 15.51
N ALA A 118 -1.67 -8.86 14.77
CA ALA A 118 -0.25 -8.91 15.09
C ALA A 118 0.41 -7.50 14.99
N VAL A 119 0.04 -6.71 13.99
CA VAL A 119 0.55 -5.34 13.84
C VAL A 119 0.08 -4.45 14.98
N VAL A 120 -1.20 -4.50 15.32
CA VAL A 120 -1.77 -3.72 16.43
C VAL A 120 -1.10 -4.09 17.74
N GLU A 121 -0.95 -5.38 18.06
CA GLU A 121 -0.26 -5.84 19.26
C GLU A 121 1.19 -5.32 19.34
N ARG A 122 1.91 -5.37 18.23
CA ARG A 122 3.32 -4.96 18.16
C ARG A 122 3.53 -3.45 18.30
N PHE A 123 2.61 -2.62 17.81
CA PHE A 123 2.77 -1.16 17.72
C PHE A 123 1.79 -0.37 18.59
N ALA A 124 0.76 -0.98 19.17
CA ALA A 124 -0.11 -0.34 20.14
C ALA A 124 0.69 -0.13 21.47
N ARG A 125 1.01 1.11 21.74
CA ARG A 125 1.60 1.55 23.03
C ARG A 125 0.75 2.65 23.63
#